data_1f10abdf75e824b31f09863ec0261c75
#
_entry.id   1f10abdf75e824b31f09863ec0261c75
#
_cell.length_a   1.000
_cell.length_b   1.000
_cell.length_c   1.000
_cell.angle_alpha   90.00
_cell.angle_beta   90.00
_cell.angle_gamma   90.00
#
_symmetry.space_group_name_H-M   'P 1'
#
loop_
_entity.id
_entity.type
_entity.pdbx_description
1 polymer ?
#
loop_
_entity_poly.entity_id
_entity_poly.type
_entity_poly.pdbx_seq_one_letter_code
_entity_poly.pdbx_strand_id
1 'polypeptide(L)'
;MKEQSPLSGIIILDLTRVLAGPYCTMILSDLGARVIKVENPETGDDAREIGPFIKGKSAYFMSLNHGKESIALDLKKKEDRIVFEKLLSVSDVLVENFKPQTLKKLNYGWKALHKKYPKLIYATISGFGHSGPYKNRPSYDLIAQSMGGIVSLTGQPKSPPVRAGASIGDIAAGLFATIGICSALYKNKGKKSGVHIDIGMMDCQLALLENAISRYSATLKIPTPIGARHPTITPFDAFKSKDSYLVIAAGNNKLFKKFCLAIRRKDLLGSPLFINNEKRTQNIKVLYKELNKEIKKKISRKWIEIFVKSGVPAAPINNIKQLFSDPQMKERNMIVQMSEPQIGRIKIAGNPIKISGISDPKNRKSSPRLNQNRKKILKELKLI
;
A
#
# COMPACT_ATOMS: atom_id res chain seq x y z
N MET A 1 -13.19 -14.75 26.59
CA MET A 1 -12.05 -15.34 25.83
C MET A 1 -11.54 -14.25 24.89
N LYS A 2 -10.21 -13.97 24.85
CA LYS A 2 -9.67 -13.09 23.80
C LYS A 2 -9.86 -13.83 22.46
N GLU A 3 -10.61 -13.25 21.54
CA GLU A 3 -10.73 -13.81 20.20
C GLU A 3 -9.34 -13.94 19.55
N GLN A 4 -9.09 -15.07 18.91
CA GLN A 4 -7.83 -15.29 18.20
C GLN A 4 -7.77 -14.38 16.99
N SER A 5 -6.58 -13.86 16.70
CA SER A 5 -6.37 -13.06 15.47
C SER A 5 -6.74 -13.87 14.22
N PRO A 6 -7.22 -13.23 13.14
CA PRO A 6 -7.77 -13.92 11.95
C PRO A 6 -6.84 -14.95 11.32
N LEU A 7 -5.52 -14.70 11.37
CA LEU A 7 -4.50 -15.60 10.82
C LEU A 7 -3.69 -16.33 11.89
N SER A 8 -4.22 -16.45 13.12
CA SER A 8 -3.58 -17.23 14.17
C SER A 8 -3.40 -18.69 13.73
N GLY A 9 -2.20 -19.24 13.94
CA GLY A 9 -1.83 -20.58 13.52
C GLY A 9 -1.31 -20.70 12.10
N ILE A 10 -1.40 -19.63 11.27
CA ILE A 10 -0.84 -19.62 9.92
C ILE A 10 0.66 -19.27 9.99
N ILE A 11 1.48 -20.06 9.30
CA ILE A 11 2.94 -19.86 9.18
C ILE A 11 3.27 -19.42 7.77
N ILE A 12 3.93 -18.26 7.66
CA ILE A 12 4.37 -17.66 6.41
C ILE A 12 5.89 -17.68 6.34
N LEU A 13 6.43 -18.34 5.33
CA LEU A 13 7.85 -18.28 4.99
C LEU A 13 8.08 -17.12 4.03
N ASP A 14 8.80 -16.10 4.50
CA ASP A 14 9.00 -14.83 3.83
C ASP A 14 10.41 -14.72 3.27
N LEU A 15 10.56 -14.87 1.94
CA LEU A 15 11.84 -14.68 1.23
C LEU A 15 11.92 -13.30 0.58
N THR A 16 10.99 -12.41 0.90
CA THR A 16 10.87 -11.13 0.21
C THR A 16 11.89 -10.10 0.68
N ARG A 17 12.15 -9.09 -0.17
CA ARG A 17 13.11 -8.01 0.11
C ARG A 17 12.52 -6.65 -0.25
N VAL A 18 13.08 -5.60 0.31
CA VAL A 18 12.78 -4.18 0.06
C VAL A 18 11.38 -3.77 0.51
N LEU A 19 10.37 -3.75 -0.39
CA LEU A 19 9.06 -3.17 -0.06
C LEU A 19 7.86 -4.04 -0.44
N ALA A 20 7.64 -4.37 -1.69
CA ALA A 20 6.37 -4.98 -2.15
C ALA A 20 6.00 -6.26 -1.38
N GLY A 21 6.92 -7.20 -1.30
CA GLY A 21 6.72 -8.44 -0.54
C GLY A 21 6.72 -8.24 0.98
N PRO A 22 7.72 -7.52 1.56
CA PRO A 22 7.72 -7.22 3.00
C PRO A 22 6.46 -6.48 3.47
N TYR A 23 5.86 -5.62 2.64
CA TYR A 23 4.59 -4.95 2.95
C TYR A 23 3.41 -5.94 3.02
N CYS A 24 3.35 -6.90 2.08
CA CYS A 24 2.39 -8.00 2.14
C CYS A 24 2.53 -8.80 3.43
N THR A 25 3.73 -9.30 3.72
CA THR A 25 3.97 -10.16 4.89
C THR A 25 3.87 -9.40 6.22
N MET A 26 4.10 -8.08 6.23
CA MET A 26 3.81 -7.21 7.36
C MET A 26 2.31 -7.18 7.70
N ILE A 27 1.45 -6.98 6.68
CA ILE A 27 -0.01 -6.97 6.90
C ILE A 27 -0.48 -8.33 7.42
N LEU A 28 0.03 -9.43 6.85
CA LEU A 28 -0.31 -10.77 7.31
C LEU A 28 0.16 -11.02 8.75
N SER A 29 1.33 -10.49 9.14
CA SER A 29 1.82 -10.51 10.53
C SER A 29 0.91 -9.72 11.46
N ASP A 30 0.48 -8.53 11.06
CA ASP A 30 -0.45 -7.69 11.83
C ASP A 30 -1.84 -8.34 11.98
N LEU A 31 -2.23 -9.21 11.05
CA LEU A 31 -3.44 -10.02 11.12
C LEU A 31 -3.25 -11.32 11.94
N GLY A 32 -2.07 -11.54 12.51
CA GLY A 32 -1.80 -12.62 13.45
C GLY A 32 -1.05 -13.83 12.88
N ALA A 33 -0.63 -13.82 11.63
CA ALA A 33 0.22 -14.87 11.09
C ALA A 33 1.63 -14.82 11.71
N ARG A 34 2.24 -15.99 11.90
CA ARG A 34 3.66 -16.11 12.22
C ARG A 34 4.47 -15.96 10.93
N VAL A 35 5.29 -14.93 10.83
CA VAL A 35 6.12 -14.68 9.65
C VAL A 35 7.58 -14.99 9.97
N ILE A 36 8.16 -15.96 9.27
CA ILE A 36 9.58 -16.34 9.35
C ILE A 36 10.27 -15.81 8.11
N LYS A 37 11.07 -14.76 8.29
CA LYS A 37 11.83 -14.12 7.22
C LYS A 37 13.16 -14.84 7.03
N VAL A 38 13.37 -15.38 5.84
CA VAL A 38 14.64 -15.99 5.41
C VAL A 38 15.48 -14.94 4.71
N GLU A 39 16.66 -14.72 5.20
CA GLU A 39 17.55 -13.65 4.73
C GLU A 39 18.91 -14.23 4.28
N ASN A 40 19.61 -13.47 3.42
CA ASN A 40 21.01 -13.79 3.09
C ASN A 40 21.88 -13.68 4.35
N PRO A 41 22.80 -14.64 4.63
CA PRO A 41 23.63 -14.61 5.84
C PRO A 41 24.56 -13.39 5.93
N GLU A 42 25.04 -12.88 4.81
CA GLU A 42 26.03 -11.80 4.76
C GLU A 42 25.36 -10.42 4.75
N THR A 43 24.37 -10.22 3.89
CA THR A 43 23.77 -8.91 3.63
C THR A 43 22.41 -8.71 4.29
N GLY A 44 21.69 -9.79 4.57
CA GLY A 44 20.28 -9.71 4.98
C GLY A 44 19.36 -9.26 3.83
N ASP A 45 18.30 -8.58 4.21
CA ASP A 45 17.41 -7.86 3.28
C ASP A 45 18.04 -6.51 2.91
N ASP A 46 18.06 -6.15 1.63
CA ASP A 46 18.59 -4.87 1.13
C ASP A 46 17.99 -3.66 1.85
N ALA A 47 16.74 -3.79 2.36
CA ALA A 47 16.10 -2.73 3.15
C ALA A 47 16.85 -2.38 4.45
N ARG A 48 17.74 -3.24 4.93
CA ARG A 48 18.59 -2.95 6.10
C ARG A 48 19.60 -1.83 5.84
N GLU A 49 19.95 -1.62 4.56
CA GLU A 49 20.87 -0.58 4.10
C GLU A 49 20.16 0.66 3.53
N ILE A 50 18.82 0.69 3.54
CA ILE A 50 18.05 1.86 3.09
C ILE A 50 17.71 2.74 4.29
N GLY A 51 18.13 4.02 4.23
CA GLY A 51 17.82 5.03 5.27
C GLY A 51 16.35 5.49 5.28
N PRO A 52 15.98 6.34 6.25
CA PRO A 52 16.87 6.95 7.26
C PRO A 52 17.31 5.96 8.35
N PHE A 53 18.47 6.25 8.97
CA PHE A 53 19.02 5.42 10.02
C PHE A 53 18.85 6.03 11.40
N ILE A 54 18.57 5.20 12.40
CA ILE A 54 18.52 5.57 13.81
C ILE A 54 19.49 4.65 14.54
N LYS A 55 20.58 5.19 15.08
CA LYS A 55 21.66 4.42 15.73
C LYS A 55 22.11 3.21 14.88
N GLY A 56 22.33 3.45 13.60
CA GLY A 56 22.81 2.44 12.64
C GLY A 56 21.76 1.45 12.13
N LYS A 57 20.49 1.52 12.56
CA LYS A 57 19.41 0.66 12.06
C LYS A 57 18.50 1.41 11.10
N SER A 58 18.14 0.77 10.01
CA SER A 58 17.21 1.30 9.00
C SER A 58 15.79 1.43 9.56
N ALA A 59 15.25 2.67 9.62
CA ALA A 59 13.85 2.90 9.95
C ALA A 59 12.91 2.31 8.90
N TYR A 60 13.37 2.24 7.65
CA TYR A 60 12.64 1.61 6.56
C TYR A 60 12.46 0.12 6.77
N PHE A 61 13.55 -0.61 7.08
CA PHE A 61 13.46 -2.03 7.42
C PHE A 61 12.57 -2.28 8.64
N MET A 62 12.78 -1.48 9.70
CA MET A 62 12.05 -1.64 10.96
C MET A 62 10.53 -1.52 10.76
N SER A 63 10.07 -0.54 9.99
CA SER A 63 8.64 -0.30 9.76
C SER A 63 7.95 -1.45 9.02
N LEU A 64 8.65 -2.14 8.12
CA LEU A 64 8.10 -3.20 7.27
C LEU A 64 8.25 -4.60 7.86
N ASN A 65 9.17 -4.78 8.81
CA ASN A 65 9.52 -6.09 9.32
C ASN A 65 9.26 -6.26 10.83
N HIS A 66 8.52 -5.35 11.43
CA HIS A 66 8.09 -5.49 12.81
C HIS A 66 7.27 -6.78 13.01
N GLY A 67 7.47 -7.43 14.15
CA GLY A 67 6.73 -8.64 14.51
C GLY A 67 7.15 -9.92 13.78
N LYS A 68 8.05 -9.86 12.81
CA LYS A 68 8.59 -11.03 12.10
C LYS A 68 9.72 -11.70 12.89
N GLU A 69 10.00 -12.95 12.58
CA GLU A 69 11.20 -13.69 13.01
C GLU A 69 12.21 -13.72 11.86
N SER A 70 13.53 -13.74 12.15
CA SER A 70 14.60 -13.79 11.14
C SER A 70 15.47 -15.01 11.32
N ILE A 71 15.71 -15.70 10.20
CA ILE A 71 16.71 -16.76 10.05
C ILE A 71 17.55 -16.50 8.79
N ALA A 72 18.87 -16.58 8.94
CA ALA A 72 19.78 -16.43 7.80
C ALA A 72 20.10 -17.80 7.20
N LEU A 73 19.85 -17.96 5.89
CA LEU A 73 20.13 -19.20 5.16
C LEU A 73 20.73 -18.88 3.79
N ASP A 74 21.83 -19.55 3.46
CA ASP A 74 22.37 -19.57 2.10
C ASP A 74 21.82 -20.80 1.36
N LEU A 75 20.84 -20.57 0.50
CA LEU A 75 20.17 -21.65 -0.26
C LEU A 75 21.08 -22.33 -1.29
N LYS A 76 22.34 -21.93 -1.43
CA LYS A 76 23.36 -22.65 -2.20
C LYS A 76 24.04 -23.73 -1.36
N LYS A 77 24.06 -23.62 -0.02
CA LYS A 77 24.66 -24.57 0.91
C LYS A 77 23.69 -25.70 1.25
N LYS A 78 24.17 -26.95 1.26
CA LYS A 78 23.36 -28.15 1.50
C LYS A 78 22.72 -28.13 2.90
N GLU A 79 23.46 -27.71 3.91
CA GLU A 79 23.03 -27.66 5.31
C GLU A 79 21.85 -26.68 5.48
N ASP A 80 21.96 -25.49 4.90
CA ASP A 80 20.89 -24.48 4.97
C ASP A 80 19.67 -24.87 4.13
N ARG A 81 19.84 -25.63 3.04
CA ARG A 81 18.72 -26.20 2.28
C ARG A 81 17.93 -27.19 3.09
N ILE A 82 18.57 -28.02 3.94
CA ILE A 82 17.87 -28.94 4.84
C ILE A 82 16.95 -28.15 5.79
N VAL A 83 17.47 -27.07 6.37
CA VAL A 83 16.66 -26.16 7.23
C VAL A 83 15.52 -25.54 6.45
N PHE A 84 15.79 -25.03 5.25
CA PHE A 84 14.78 -24.41 4.40
C PHE A 84 13.66 -25.38 4.00
N GLU A 85 14.00 -26.62 3.66
CA GLU A 85 13.01 -27.66 3.32
C GLU A 85 12.16 -28.07 4.52
N LYS A 86 12.73 -28.10 5.71
CA LYS A 86 11.96 -28.29 6.95
C LYS A 86 11.01 -27.12 7.21
N LEU A 87 11.45 -25.89 6.98
CA LEU A 87 10.58 -24.72 7.06
C LEU A 87 9.40 -24.79 6.05
N LEU A 88 9.68 -25.15 4.80
CA LEU A 88 8.64 -25.38 3.79
C LEU A 88 7.62 -26.42 4.22
N SER A 89 8.04 -27.50 4.88
CA SER A 89 7.15 -28.58 5.29
C SER A 89 6.16 -28.19 6.40
N VAL A 90 6.45 -27.15 7.16
CA VAL A 90 5.60 -26.65 8.26
C VAL A 90 4.91 -25.33 7.94
N SER A 91 5.18 -24.74 6.77
CA SER A 91 4.61 -23.46 6.36
C SER A 91 3.33 -23.64 5.53
N ASP A 92 2.38 -22.73 5.72
CA ASP A 92 1.17 -22.66 4.92
C ASP A 92 1.37 -21.86 3.64
N VAL A 93 2.23 -20.83 3.70
CA VAL A 93 2.48 -19.88 2.61
C VAL A 93 3.97 -19.62 2.45
N LEU A 94 4.44 -19.67 1.21
CA LEU A 94 5.74 -19.14 0.80
C LEU A 94 5.51 -17.85 0.00
N VAL A 95 6.20 -16.76 0.37
CA VAL A 95 6.15 -15.48 -0.35
C VAL A 95 7.54 -15.09 -0.80
N GLU A 96 7.68 -14.72 -2.08
CA GLU A 96 8.95 -14.20 -2.61
C GLU A 96 8.73 -13.07 -3.62
N ASN A 97 9.74 -12.22 -3.80
CA ASN A 97 9.74 -11.15 -4.81
C ASN A 97 11.08 -11.04 -5.55
N PHE A 98 11.70 -12.19 -5.82
CA PHE A 98 12.90 -12.27 -6.65
C PHE A 98 12.58 -12.07 -8.13
N LYS A 99 13.63 -11.94 -8.93
CA LYS A 99 13.48 -12.03 -10.39
C LYS A 99 12.90 -13.40 -10.74
N PRO A 100 11.95 -13.48 -11.68
CA PRO A 100 11.43 -14.74 -12.17
C PRO A 100 12.55 -15.74 -12.50
N GLN A 101 12.31 -17.01 -12.26
CA GLN A 101 13.27 -18.12 -12.39
C GLN A 101 14.35 -18.23 -11.28
N THR A 102 14.48 -17.29 -10.33
CA THR A 102 15.51 -17.38 -9.27
C THR A 102 15.34 -18.64 -8.43
N LEU A 103 14.17 -18.86 -7.83
CA LEU A 103 13.90 -20.07 -7.06
C LEU A 103 13.84 -21.34 -7.94
N LYS A 104 13.41 -21.21 -9.19
CA LYS A 104 13.41 -22.35 -10.12
C LYS A 104 14.83 -22.87 -10.38
N LYS A 105 15.84 -22.00 -10.52
CA LYS A 105 17.25 -22.38 -10.66
C LYS A 105 17.79 -23.11 -9.42
N LEU A 106 17.21 -22.89 -8.27
CA LEU A 106 17.52 -23.57 -7.01
C LEU A 106 16.68 -24.84 -6.79
N ASN A 107 15.86 -25.25 -7.77
CA ASN A 107 14.91 -26.35 -7.72
C ASN A 107 13.69 -26.11 -6.79
N TYR A 108 13.37 -24.84 -6.50
CA TYR A 108 12.20 -24.41 -5.73
C TYR A 108 11.17 -23.66 -6.58
N GLY A 109 11.08 -23.95 -7.89
CA GLY A 109 10.00 -23.42 -8.72
C GLY A 109 8.64 -24.08 -8.41
N TRP A 110 7.53 -23.42 -8.80
CA TRP A 110 6.17 -23.86 -8.48
C TRP A 110 5.92 -25.37 -8.67
N LYS A 111 6.27 -25.92 -9.84
CA LYS A 111 6.03 -27.36 -10.12
C LYS A 111 6.75 -28.28 -9.12
N ALA A 112 7.99 -27.96 -8.75
CA ALA A 112 8.76 -28.73 -7.79
C ALA A 112 8.21 -28.57 -6.37
N LEU A 113 7.87 -27.35 -5.97
CA LEU A 113 7.27 -27.05 -4.67
C LEU A 113 5.91 -27.73 -4.52
N HIS A 114 5.04 -27.62 -5.52
CA HIS A 114 3.70 -28.22 -5.46
C HIS A 114 3.74 -29.76 -5.41
N LYS A 115 4.69 -30.39 -6.13
CA LYS A 115 4.89 -31.84 -6.05
C LYS A 115 5.33 -32.29 -4.65
N LYS A 116 6.26 -31.55 -4.01
CA LYS A 116 6.83 -31.92 -2.71
C LYS A 116 5.99 -31.45 -1.52
N TYR A 117 5.36 -30.29 -1.64
CA TYR A 117 4.52 -29.64 -0.62
C TYR A 117 3.15 -29.27 -1.20
N PRO A 118 2.28 -30.24 -1.45
CA PRO A 118 1.04 -30.03 -2.22
C PRO A 118 0.04 -29.09 -1.55
N LYS A 119 0.22 -28.76 -0.27
CA LYS A 119 -0.64 -27.83 0.48
C LYS A 119 -0.13 -26.41 0.49
N LEU A 120 1.14 -26.19 0.12
CA LEU A 120 1.79 -24.91 0.21
C LEU A 120 1.19 -23.91 -0.79
N ILE A 121 0.76 -22.76 -0.29
CA ILE A 121 0.42 -21.60 -1.12
C ILE A 121 1.73 -20.91 -1.49
N TYR A 122 1.99 -20.72 -2.76
CA TYR A 122 3.19 -20.04 -3.25
C TYR A 122 2.80 -18.72 -3.89
N ALA A 123 3.17 -17.59 -3.27
CA ALA A 123 2.92 -16.24 -3.76
C ALA A 123 4.19 -15.59 -4.30
N THR A 124 4.15 -15.14 -5.55
CA THR A 124 5.26 -14.44 -6.21
C THR A 124 4.85 -13.02 -6.55
N ILE A 125 5.74 -12.07 -6.30
CA ILE A 125 5.55 -10.66 -6.63
C ILE A 125 6.71 -10.23 -7.51
N SER A 126 6.44 -9.76 -8.72
CA SER A 126 7.48 -9.31 -9.65
C SER A 126 7.03 -8.10 -10.45
N GLY A 127 7.93 -7.47 -11.18
CA GLY A 127 7.59 -6.27 -11.96
C GLY A 127 6.48 -6.49 -12.98
N PHE A 128 6.48 -7.66 -13.64
CA PHE A 128 5.63 -7.92 -14.80
C PHE A 128 4.94 -9.29 -14.78
N GLY A 129 4.93 -9.96 -13.62
CA GLY A 129 4.44 -11.33 -13.52
C GLY A 129 5.43 -12.38 -14.05
N HIS A 130 5.08 -13.65 -13.89
CA HIS A 130 5.90 -14.80 -14.33
C HIS A 130 5.59 -15.26 -15.76
N SER A 131 4.69 -14.57 -16.47
CA SER A 131 4.30 -14.84 -17.87
C SER A 131 4.49 -13.59 -18.74
N GLY A 132 4.22 -13.71 -20.01
CA GLY A 132 4.26 -12.60 -20.97
C GLY A 132 5.67 -12.15 -21.41
N PRO A 133 5.73 -11.16 -22.33
CA PRO A 133 6.99 -10.74 -22.96
C PRO A 133 7.95 -10.02 -22.03
N TYR A 134 7.49 -9.43 -20.95
CA TYR A 134 8.29 -8.63 -20.01
C TYR A 134 8.74 -9.38 -18.76
N LYS A 135 8.37 -10.65 -18.58
CA LYS A 135 8.63 -11.44 -17.37
C LYS A 135 10.08 -11.42 -16.85
N ASN A 136 11.04 -11.26 -17.74
CA ASN A 136 12.46 -11.26 -17.36
C ASN A 136 13.04 -9.85 -17.16
N ARG A 137 12.24 -8.78 -17.39
CA ARG A 137 12.73 -7.41 -17.19
C ARG A 137 12.88 -7.08 -15.70
N PRO A 138 13.96 -6.40 -15.31
CA PRO A 138 14.07 -5.85 -13.97
C PRO A 138 13.05 -4.73 -13.76
N SER A 139 12.53 -4.61 -12.55
CA SER A 139 11.60 -3.54 -12.18
C SER A 139 11.82 -3.10 -10.74
N TYR A 140 11.50 -1.87 -10.50
CA TYR A 140 11.27 -1.24 -9.20
C TYR A 140 10.00 -0.38 -9.31
N ASP A 141 9.57 0.19 -8.18
CA ASP A 141 8.36 1.00 -8.06
C ASP A 141 8.16 1.99 -9.22
N LEU A 142 9.15 2.86 -9.49
CA LEU A 142 9.02 3.88 -10.54
C LEU A 142 8.88 3.29 -11.94
N ILE A 143 9.52 2.16 -12.23
CA ILE A 143 9.37 1.46 -13.51
C ILE A 143 7.92 0.94 -13.65
N ALA A 144 7.38 0.32 -12.59
CA ALA A 144 6.01 -0.16 -12.57
C ALA A 144 5.00 1.00 -12.71
N GLN A 145 5.17 2.10 -11.98
CA GLN A 145 4.33 3.31 -12.11
C GLN A 145 4.35 3.89 -13.54
N SER A 146 5.54 3.93 -14.16
CA SER A 146 5.71 4.49 -15.51
C SER A 146 5.05 3.61 -16.58
N MET A 147 5.36 2.33 -16.59
CA MET A 147 4.81 1.39 -17.58
C MET A 147 3.34 1.05 -17.31
N GLY A 148 2.90 1.09 -16.04
CA GLY A 148 1.51 0.88 -15.65
C GLY A 148 0.62 2.11 -15.79
N GLY A 149 1.14 3.27 -16.26
CA GLY A 149 0.35 4.44 -16.64
C GLY A 149 0.14 5.49 -15.53
N ILE A 150 0.45 5.23 -14.26
CA ILE A 150 0.23 6.17 -13.14
C ILE A 150 0.97 7.50 -13.38
N VAL A 151 2.24 7.43 -13.82
CA VAL A 151 3.04 8.63 -14.09
C VAL A 151 2.42 9.50 -15.18
N SER A 152 1.78 8.90 -16.19
CA SER A 152 1.15 9.64 -17.29
C SER A 152 -0.05 10.49 -16.89
N LEU A 153 -0.63 10.23 -15.70
CA LEU A 153 -1.81 10.91 -15.16
C LEU A 153 -1.48 11.80 -13.97
N THR A 154 -0.28 11.67 -13.40
CA THR A 154 0.12 12.37 -12.17
C THR A 154 0.88 13.64 -12.51
N GLY A 155 0.50 14.77 -11.92
CA GLY A 155 1.19 16.05 -12.07
C GLY A 155 0.29 17.19 -12.52
N GLN A 156 0.91 18.35 -12.76
CA GLN A 156 0.24 19.53 -13.30
C GLN A 156 0.20 19.46 -14.84
N PRO A 157 -0.79 20.10 -15.46
CA PRO A 157 -0.83 20.20 -16.92
C PRO A 157 0.49 20.74 -17.47
N LYS A 158 1.05 20.05 -18.48
CA LYS A 158 2.30 20.44 -19.16
C LYS A 158 3.55 20.43 -18.28
N SER A 159 3.50 19.86 -17.06
CA SER A 159 4.70 19.66 -16.25
C SER A 159 5.49 18.44 -16.72
N PRO A 160 6.80 18.35 -16.38
CA PRO A 160 7.53 17.10 -16.52
C PRO A 160 6.83 15.94 -15.81
N PRO A 161 7.03 14.68 -16.25
CA PRO A 161 6.46 13.51 -15.57
C PRO A 161 6.89 13.44 -14.11
N VAL A 162 5.95 13.14 -13.22
CA VAL A 162 6.21 12.97 -11.78
C VAL A 162 5.62 11.66 -11.29
N ARG A 163 6.31 11.01 -10.36
CA ARG A 163 5.80 9.81 -9.68
C ARG A 163 4.76 10.16 -8.61
N ALA A 164 3.92 9.22 -8.24
CA ALA A 164 3.17 9.31 -6.98
C ALA A 164 4.15 9.38 -5.79
N GLY A 165 3.86 10.18 -4.78
CA GLY A 165 4.76 10.38 -3.63
C GLY A 165 5.00 9.11 -2.81
N ALA A 166 3.99 8.26 -2.66
CA ALA A 166 4.12 6.91 -2.11
C ALA A 166 4.61 5.94 -3.20
N SER A 167 5.33 4.86 -2.79
CA SER A 167 5.72 3.77 -3.70
C SER A 167 4.51 2.90 -4.04
N ILE A 168 3.58 3.48 -4.79
CA ILE A 168 2.27 2.88 -5.08
C ILE A 168 2.38 1.59 -5.93
N GLY A 169 3.48 1.45 -6.71
CA GLY A 169 3.78 0.24 -7.46
C GLY A 169 4.01 -0.95 -6.56
N ASP A 170 4.86 -0.77 -5.56
CA ASP A 170 5.17 -1.80 -4.57
C ASP A 170 3.99 -2.05 -3.62
N ILE A 171 3.40 -0.98 -3.09
CA ILE A 171 2.32 -1.07 -2.09
C ILE A 171 1.09 -1.75 -2.68
N ALA A 172 0.68 -1.41 -3.89
CA ALA A 172 -0.45 -2.06 -4.56
C ALA A 172 -0.19 -3.56 -4.77
N ALA A 173 1.01 -3.93 -5.23
CA ALA A 173 1.37 -5.33 -5.40
C ALA A 173 1.35 -6.10 -4.06
N GLY A 174 1.86 -5.49 -2.99
CA GLY A 174 1.78 -6.05 -1.64
C GLY A 174 0.34 -6.26 -1.15
N LEU A 175 -0.56 -5.30 -1.43
CA LEU A 175 -1.99 -5.40 -1.09
C LEU A 175 -2.68 -6.51 -1.89
N PHE A 176 -2.49 -6.56 -3.21
CA PHE A 176 -3.09 -7.62 -4.05
C PHE A 176 -2.55 -9.00 -3.68
N ALA A 177 -1.25 -9.12 -3.34
CA ALA A 177 -0.68 -10.36 -2.84
C ALA A 177 -1.33 -10.79 -1.51
N THR A 178 -1.54 -9.85 -0.59
CA THR A 178 -2.24 -10.12 0.68
C THR A 178 -3.65 -10.63 0.44
N ILE A 179 -4.42 -9.98 -0.45
CA ILE A 179 -5.78 -10.39 -0.82
C ILE A 179 -5.76 -11.80 -1.44
N GLY A 180 -4.83 -12.04 -2.37
CA GLY A 180 -4.66 -13.35 -3.01
C GLY A 180 -4.35 -14.46 -2.00
N ILE A 181 -3.44 -14.22 -1.06
CA ILE A 181 -3.06 -15.17 0.00
C ILE A 181 -4.26 -15.44 0.92
N CYS A 182 -4.95 -14.42 1.40
CA CYS A 182 -6.12 -14.59 2.26
C CYS A 182 -7.24 -15.37 1.53
N SER A 183 -7.47 -15.10 0.25
CA SER A 183 -8.44 -15.82 -0.59
C SER A 183 -8.06 -17.28 -0.76
N ALA A 184 -6.76 -17.57 -0.98
CA ALA A 184 -6.27 -18.95 -1.09
C ALA A 184 -6.36 -19.69 0.24
N LEU A 185 -6.01 -19.06 1.35
CA LEU A 185 -6.17 -19.65 2.69
C LEU A 185 -7.64 -19.98 2.99
N TYR A 186 -8.57 -19.08 2.63
CA TYR A 186 -10.01 -19.33 2.77
C TYR A 186 -10.48 -20.51 1.91
N LYS A 187 -10.09 -20.55 0.62
CA LYS A 187 -10.41 -21.65 -0.31
C LYS A 187 -9.87 -22.99 0.21
N ASN A 188 -8.70 -22.98 0.84
CA ASN A 188 -8.04 -24.21 1.31
C ASN A 188 -8.58 -24.72 2.65
N LYS A 189 -9.51 -24.00 3.32
CA LYS A 189 -10.23 -24.53 4.48
C LYS A 189 -10.91 -25.85 4.10
N GLY A 190 -10.30 -26.97 4.47
CA GLY A 190 -10.81 -28.33 4.23
C GLY A 190 -10.33 -29.03 2.96
N LYS A 191 -9.71 -28.38 1.97
CA LYS A 191 -9.31 -29.01 0.69
C LYS A 191 -7.81 -29.23 0.48
N LYS A 192 -6.95 -28.79 1.36
CA LYS A 192 -5.50 -29.07 1.39
C LYS A 192 -4.75 -29.05 0.04
N SER A 193 -5.12 -28.17 -0.90
CA SER A 193 -4.44 -28.03 -2.20
C SER A 193 -3.84 -26.64 -2.32
N GLY A 194 -2.50 -26.60 -2.36
CA GLY A 194 -1.75 -25.37 -2.60
C GLY A 194 -2.04 -24.76 -3.98
N VAL A 195 -1.79 -23.48 -4.12
CA VAL A 195 -1.95 -22.75 -5.38
C VAL A 195 -0.77 -21.82 -5.58
N HIS A 196 -0.49 -21.46 -6.84
CA HIS A 196 0.44 -20.41 -7.19
C HIS A 196 -0.34 -19.10 -7.38
N ILE A 197 0.11 -18.03 -6.72
CA ILE A 197 -0.39 -16.67 -6.85
C ILE A 197 0.71 -15.86 -7.52
N ASP A 198 0.45 -15.35 -8.71
CA ASP A 198 1.40 -14.55 -9.48
C ASP A 198 0.93 -13.10 -9.56
N ILE A 199 1.69 -12.17 -8.98
CA ILE A 199 1.37 -10.75 -8.90
C ILE A 199 2.39 -9.95 -9.69
N GLY A 200 1.92 -9.32 -10.78
CA GLY A 200 2.68 -8.34 -11.54
C GLY A 200 2.45 -6.92 -11.00
N MET A 201 3.53 -6.20 -10.66
CA MET A 201 3.41 -4.80 -10.20
C MET A 201 2.72 -3.94 -11.26
N MET A 202 3.06 -4.12 -12.55
CA MET A 202 2.44 -3.41 -13.67
C MET A 202 0.94 -3.69 -13.76
N ASP A 203 0.51 -4.94 -13.56
CA ASP A 203 -0.90 -5.33 -13.59
C ASP A 203 -1.68 -4.63 -12.48
N CYS A 204 -1.06 -4.55 -11.30
CA CYS A 204 -1.65 -3.83 -10.15
C CYS A 204 -1.82 -2.33 -10.44
N GLN A 205 -0.86 -1.70 -11.15
CA GLN A 205 -1.01 -0.29 -11.55
C GLN A 205 -2.19 -0.10 -12.50
N LEU A 206 -2.33 -0.99 -13.48
CA LEU A 206 -3.46 -0.93 -14.42
C LEU A 206 -4.81 -1.07 -13.68
N ALA A 207 -4.89 -1.98 -12.72
CA ALA A 207 -6.09 -2.15 -11.88
C ALA A 207 -6.46 -0.90 -11.08
N LEU A 208 -5.48 -0.10 -10.65
CA LEU A 208 -5.71 1.19 -9.98
C LEU A 208 -6.20 2.29 -10.92
N LEU A 209 -6.06 2.13 -12.22
CA LEU A 209 -6.44 3.12 -13.25
C LEU A 209 -7.84 2.87 -13.85
N GLU A 210 -8.73 2.19 -13.16
CA GLU A 210 -10.05 1.76 -13.62
C GLU A 210 -10.84 2.89 -14.33
N ASN A 211 -10.88 4.08 -13.74
CA ASN A 211 -11.59 5.24 -14.29
C ASN A 211 -10.88 5.79 -15.56
N ALA A 212 -9.56 5.85 -15.58
CA ALA A 212 -8.82 6.33 -16.74
C ALA A 212 -8.97 5.38 -17.94
N ILE A 213 -8.93 4.07 -17.68
CA ILE A 213 -9.16 3.04 -18.69
C ILE A 213 -10.58 3.16 -19.27
N SER A 214 -11.59 3.24 -18.41
CA SER A 214 -13.00 3.38 -18.82
C SER A 214 -13.22 4.64 -19.65
N ARG A 215 -12.63 5.77 -19.26
CA ARG A 215 -12.75 7.04 -20.00
C ARG A 215 -12.08 6.94 -21.39
N TYR A 216 -10.88 6.36 -21.47
CA TYR A 216 -10.22 6.16 -22.76
C TYR A 216 -11.02 5.25 -23.65
N SER A 217 -11.52 4.13 -23.15
CA SER A 217 -12.37 3.19 -23.89
C SER A 217 -13.63 3.85 -24.46
N ALA A 218 -14.28 4.72 -23.64
CA ALA A 218 -15.51 5.39 -24.07
C ALA A 218 -15.30 6.57 -25.03
N THR A 219 -14.17 7.26 -24.96
CA THR A 219 -13.97 8.54 -25.66
C THR A 219 -12.82 8.56 -26.66
N LEU A 220 -11.92 7.59 -26.60
CA LEU A 220 -10.65 7.50 -27.30
C LEU A 220 -9.72 8.71 -27.05
N LYS A 221 -10.05 9.55 -26.05
CA LYS A 221 -9.21 10.69 -25.67
C LYS A 221 -8.21 10.26 -24.61
N ILE A 222 -6.93 10.46 -24.91
CA ILE A 222 -5.84 10.10 -23.99
C ILE A 222 -5.93 10.97 -22.72
N PRO A 223 -6.10 10.35 -21.53
CA PRO A 223 -6.06 11.08 -20.27
C PRO A 223 -4.67 11.69 -20.03
N THR A 224 -4.62 12.90 -19.52
CA THR A 224 -3.39 13.64 -19.22
C THR A 224 -3.40 14.19 -17.79
N PRO A 225 -2.25 14.60 -17.23
CA PRO A 225 -2.20 15.23 -15.91
C PRO A 225 -3.07 16.50 -15.85
N ILE A 226 -3.88 16.61 -14.81
CA ILE A 226 -4.83 17.72 -14.59
C ILE A 226 -4.72 18.33 -13.19
N GLY A 227 -3.61 18.12 -12.50
CA GLY A 227 -3.41 18.54 -11.11
C GLY A 227 -4.24 17.72 -10.12
N ALA A 228 -4.76 18.38 -9.09
CA ALA A 228 -5.60 17.75 -8.09
C ALA A 228 -7.07 17.57 -8.50
N ARG A 229 -7.43 18.07 -9.68
CA ARG A 229 -8.81 18.12 -10.17
C ARG A 229 -9.34 16.73 -10.50
N HIS A 230 -10.61 16.47 -10.13
CA HIS A 230 -11.30 15.29 -10.65
C HIS A 230 -11.65 15.46 -12.14
N PRO A 231 -11.46 14.45 -13.01
CA PRO A 231 -11.63 14.61 -14.45
C PRO A 231 -13.06 14.90 -14.90
N THR A 232 -14.08 14.45 -14.19
CA THR A 232 -15.49 14.47 -14.61
C THR A 232 -16.45 15.03 -13.55
N ILE A 233 -15.96 15.42 -12.38
CA ILE A 233 -16.76 15.94 -11.27
C ILE A 233 -16.30 17.36 -10.95
N THR A 234 -17.22 18.34 -10.96
CA THR A 234 -16.92 19.76 -10.79
C THR A 234 -17.94 20.49 -9.89
N PRO A 235 -17.48 21.26 -8.86
CA PRO A 235 -16.11 21.40 -8.40
C PRO A 235 -15.64 20.23 -7.54
N PHE A 236 -14.45 19.73 -7.83
CA PHE A 236 -13.71 18.78 -7.02
C PHE A 236 -12.22 18.98 -7.28
N ASP A 237 -11.55 19.77 -6.42
CA ASP A 237 -10.17 20.20 -6.64
C ASP A 237 -9.55 20.77 -5.35
N ALA A 238 -8.25 21.09 -5.42
CA ALA A 238 -7.54 21.86 -4.43
C ALA A 238 -7.63 23.38 -4.75
N PHE A 239 -8.20 24.15 -3.84
CA PHE A 239 -8.38 25.60 -3.97
C PHE A 239 -7.42 26.36 -3.06
N LYS A 240 -6.83 27.45 -3.57
CA LYS A 240 -5.98 28.32 -2.76
C LYS A 240 -6.84 29.27 -1.92
N SER A 241 -6.74 29.14 -0.60
CA SER A 241 -7.28 30.07 0.38
C SER A 241 -6.34 31.24 0.62
N LYS A 242 -6.63 32.08 1.63
CA LYS A 242 -5.77 33.20 2.01
C LYS A 242 -4.38 32.77 2.46
N ASP A 243 -4.25 31.62 3.14
CA ASP A 243 -3.03 31.15 3.81
C ASP A 243 -2.45 29.87 3.20
N SER A 244 -3.29 28.97 2.70
CA SER A 244 -2.86 27.64 2.26
C SER A 244 -3.80 27.06 1.18
N TYR A 245 -3.71 25.78 0.92
CA TYR A 245 -4.66 25.04 0.06
C TYR A 245 -5.62 24.21 0.89
N LEU A 246 -6.85 24.06 0.40
CA LEU A 246 -7.82 23.11 0.90
C LEU A 246 -8.49 22.39 -0.28
N VAL A 247 -8.92 21.14 -0.06
CA VAL A 247 -9.70 20.39 -1.05
C VAL A 247 -11.18 20.60 -0.80
N ILE A 248 -11.95 20.78 -1.87
CA ILE A 248 -13.42 20.91 -1.85
C ILE A 248 -14.00 19.96 -2.88
N ALA A 249 -15.01 19.16 -2.48
CA ALA A 249 -15.71 18.22 -3.36
C ALA A 249 -17.22 18.47 -3.31
N ALA A 250 -17.76 19.19 -4.31
CA ALA A 250 -19.16 19.57 -4.38
C ALA A 250 -19.79 19.30 -5.76
N GLY A 251 -19.49 18.14 -6.36
CA GLY A 251 -19.78 17.85 -7.77
C GLY A 251 -21.25 17.54 -8.10
N ASN A 252 -22.05 17.01 -7.19
CA ASN A 252 -23.47 16.82 -7.48
C ASN A 252 -24.27 18.09 -7.19
N ASN A 253 -25.46 18.22 -7.78
CA ASN A 253 -26.26 19.44 -7.70
C ASN A 253 -26.66 19.82 -6.26
N LYS A 254 -26.94 18.82 -5.40
CA LYS A 254 -27.25 19.05 -3.99
C LYS A 254 -26.08 19.63 -3.21
N LEU A 255 -24.88 19.08 -3.41
CA LEU A 255 -23.66 19.60 -2.79
C LEU A 255 -23.24 20.94 -3.37
N PHE A 256 -23.38 21.13 -4.69
CA PHE A 256 -23.10 22.41 -5.32
C PHE A 256 -24.02 23.54 -4.79
N LYS A 257 -25.33 23.26 -4.59
CA LYS A 257 -26.23 24.19 -3.94
C LYS A 257 -25.75 24.57 -2.53
N LYS A 258 -25.43 23.58 -1.68
CA LYS A 258 -24.93 23.83 -0.33
C LYS A 258 -23.62 24.64 -0.36
N PHE A 259 -22.73 24.31 -1.27
CA PHE A 259 -21.45 25.00 -1.44
C PHE A 259 -21.66 26.49 -1.84
N CYS A 260 -22.48 26.76 -2.85
CA CYS A 260 -22.78 28.15 -3.27
C CYS A 260 -23.41 28.98 -2.15
N LEU A 261 -24.30 28.39 -1.36
CA LEU A 261 -24.88 29.05 -0.19
C LEU A 261 -23.81 29.35 0.88
N ALA A 262 -22.93 28.39 1.15
CA ALA A 262 -21.85 28.52 2.13
C ALA A 262 -20.85 29.63 1.78
N ILE A 263 -20.55 29.81 0.50
CA ILE A 263 -19.68 30.89 0.01
C ILE A 263 -20.44 32.19 -0.32
N ARG A 264 -21.77 32.26 -0.08
CA ARG A 264 -22.66 33.39 -0.36
C ARG A 264 -22.74 33.80 -1.84
N ARG A 265 -22.66 32.82 -2.75
CA ARG A 265 -22.75 33.00 -4.22
C ARG A 265 -23.97 32.30 -4.78
N LYS A 266 -25.17 32.78 -4.36
CA LYS A 266 -26.46 32.29 -4.89
C LYS A 266 -26.60 32.49 -6.40
N ASP A 267 -25.99 33.54 -6.94
CA ASP A 267 -25.94 33.88 -8.36
C ASP A 267 -25.45 32.71 -9.24
N LEU A 268 -24.49 31.90 -8.72
CA LEU A 268 -24.01 30.74 -9.45
C LEU A 268 -25.04 29.64 -9.64
N LEU A 269 -26.06 29.56 -8.78
CA LEU A 269 -27.13 28.55 -8.86
C LEU A 269 -28.09 28.79 -10.01
N GLY A 270 -28.36 30.06 -10.32
CA GLY A 270 -29.27 30.44 -11.42
C GLY A 270 -28.59 30.48 -12.79
N SER A 271 -27.26 30.30 -12.85
CA SER A 271 -26.53 30.39 -14.11
C SER A 271 -26.74 29.15 -14.98
N PRO A 272 -27.16 29.31 -16.24
CA PRO A 272 -27.25 28.19 -17.20
C PRO A 272 -25.91 27.48 -17.41
N LEU A 273 -24.79 28.17 -17.17
CA LEU A 273 -23.43 27.60 -17.28
C LEU A 273 -23.11 26.59 -16.20
N PHE A 274 -23.84 26.55 -15.07
CA PHE A 274 -23.51 25.75 -13.90
C PHE A 274 -24.66 24.87 -13.39
N ILE A 275 -25.76 24.78 -14.14
CA ILE A 275 -27.02 24.14 -13.72
C ILE A 275 -26.85 22.65 -13.35
N ASN A 276 -25.94 21.95 -13.97
CA ASN A 276 -25.62 20.54 -13.69
C ASN A 276 -24.11 20.28 -13.76
N ASN A 277 -23.68 19.08 -13.36
CA ASN A 277 -22.26 18.72 -13.33
C ASN A 277 -21.59 18.82 -14.72
N GLU A 278 -22.28 18.42 -15.77
CA GLU A 278 -21.77 18.47 -17.14
C GLU A 278 -21.45 19.91 -17.53
N LYS A 279 -22.42 20.83 -17.36
CA LYS A 279 -22.26 22.25 -17.67
C LYS A 279 -21.16 22.89 -16.81
N ARG A 280 -21.06 22.54 -15.52
CA ARG A 280 -19.95 22.99 -14.66
C ARG A 280 -18.60 22.51 -15.18
N THR A 281 -18.52 21.27 -15.65
CA THR A 281 -17.26 20.69 -16.17
C THR A 281 -16.87 21.32 -17.52
N GLN A 282 -17.85 21.56 -18.40
CA GLN A 282 -17.63 22.28 -19.67
C GLN A 282 -17.14 23.72 -19.43
N ASN A 283 -17.70 24.40 -18.43
CA ASN A 283 -17.41 25.80 -18.11
C ASN A 283 -16.46 25.98 -16.91
N ILE A 284 -15.62 24.98 -16.66
CA ILE A 284 -14.79 24.91 -15.45
C ILE A 284 -13.89 26.14 -15.26
N LYS A 285 -13.32 26.69 -16.31
CA LYS A 285 -12.45 27.88 -16.24
C LYS A 285 -13.20 29.08 -15.69
N VAL A 286 -14.43 29.32 -16.18
CA VAL A 286 -15.28 30.42 -15.72
C VAL A 286 -15.68 30.19 -14.27
N LEU A 287 -16.17 29.00 -13.93
CA LEU A 287 -16.55 28.65 -12.57
C LEU A 287 -15.39 28.82 -11.59
N TYR A 288 -14.23 28.28 -11.89
CA TYR A 288 -13.07 28.33 -10.99
C TYR A 288 -12.51 29.74 -10.80
N LYS A 289 -12.60 30.62 -11.81
CA LYS A 289 -12.29 32.04 -11.66
C LYS A 289 -13.16 32.68 -10.57
N GLU A 290 -14.46 32.42 -10.59
CA GLU A 290 -15.41 32.94 -9.58
C GLU A 290 -15.20 32.31 -8.20
N LEU A 291 -15.03 30.98 -8.12
CA LEU A 291 -14.77 30.30 -6.86
C LEU A 291 -13.47 30.74 -6.20
N ASN A 292 -12.39 30.91 -6.96
CA ASN A 292 -11.12 31.36 -6.43
C ASN A 292 -11.16 32.78 -5.86
N LYS A 293 -11.99 33.68 -6.42
CA LYS A 293 -12.20 35.03 -5.83
C LYS A 293 -12.77 34.91 -4.41
N GLU A 294 -13.71 34.00 -4.18
CA GLU A 294 -14.35 33.83 -2.88
C GLU A 294 -13.44 33.10 -1.88
N ILE A 295 -12.86 31.98 -2.32
CA ILE A 295 -12.07 31.12 -1.42
C ILE A 295 -10.82 31.83 -0.88
N LYS A 296 -10.22 32.73 -1.66
CA LYS A 296 -9.08 33.56 -1.22
C LYS A 296 -9.40 34.54 -0.08
N LYS A 297 -10.69 34.83 0.19
CA LYS A 297 -11.09 35.82 1.20
C LYS A 297 -10.87 35.36 2.65
N LYS A 298 -10.79 34.07 2.92
CA LYS A 298 -10.64 33.51 4.26
C LYS A 298 -9.49 32.48 4.32
N ILE A 299 -8.99 32.24 5.53
CA ILE A 299 -8.02 31.17 5.79
C ILE A 299 -8.66 29.79 5.65
N SER A 300 -7.85 28.79 5.31
CA SER A 300 -8.28 27.42 5.05
C SER A 300 -9.13 26.83 6.20
N ARG A 301 -8.64 26.97 7.44
CA ARG A 301 -9.36 26.47 8.63
C ARG A 301 -10.79 27.03 8.71
N LYS A 302 -10.97 28.33 8.46
CA LYS A 302 -12.29 28.97 8.54
C LYS A 302 -13.22 28.46 7.44
N TRP A 303 -12.74 28.23 6.25
CA TRP A 303 -13.51 27.62 5.17
C TRP A 303 -13.94 26.19 5.51
N ILE A 304 -13.02 25.37 6.04
CA ILE A 304 -13.32 24.00 6.43
C ILE A 304 -14.42 23.96 7.49
N GLU A 305 -14.36 24.82 8.52
CA GLU A 305 -15.42 24.93 9.53
C GLU A 305 -16.79 25.24 8.90
N ILE A 306 -16.82 26.22 7.97
CA ILE A 306 -18.07 26.61 7.26
C ILE A 306 -18.60 25.45 6.41
N PHE A 307 -17.73 24.78 5.64
CA PHE A 307 -18.15 23.72 4.73
C PHE A 307 -18.60 22.46 5.48
N VAL A 308 -17.89 22.05 6.51
CA VAL A 308 -18.29 20.92 7.36
C VAL A 308 -19.67 21.17 7.99
N LYS A 309 -19.89 22.37 8.57
CA LYS A 309 -21.20 22.77 9.13
C LYS A 309 -22.30 22.78 8.08
N SER A 310 -21.99 23.11 6.84
CA SER A 310 -22.94 23.12 5.73
C SER A 310 -23.12 21.75 5.07
N GLY A 311 -22.40 20.72 5.53
CA GLY A 311 -22.39 19.38 4.93
C GLY A 311 -21.81 19.34 3.52
N VAL A 312 -20.78 20.16 3.26
CA VAL A 312 -19.96 20.15 2.05
C VAL A 312 -18.63 19.48 2.36
N PRO A 313 -18.25 18.40 1.66
CA PRO A 313 -16.96 17.77 1.87
C PRO A 313 -15.81 18.73 1.57
N ALA A 314 -14.98 18.99 2.57
CA ALA A 314 -13.78 19.79 2.46
C ALA A 314 -12.74 19.35 3.50
N ALA A 315 -11.46 19.44 3.15
CA ALA A 315 -10.38 19.03 4.02
C ALA A 315 -9.11 19.87 3.79
N PRO A 316 -8.22 19.98 4.80
CA PRO A 316 -6.88 20.52 4.60
C PRO A 316 -6.02 19.51 3.83
N ILE A 317 -4.92 19.97 3.25
CA ILE A 317 -3.85 19.11 2.74
C ILE A 317 -2.82 18.96 3.86
N ASN A 318 -2.92 17.86 4.61
CA ASN A 318 -2.04 17.61 5.74
C ASN A 318 -0.65 17.13 5.29
N ASN A 319 0.40 17.63 5.92
CA ASN A 319 1.73 17.04 5.87
C ASN A 319 1.87 15.93 6.92
N ILE A 320 2.97 15.17 6.83
CA ILE A 320 3.21 14.02 7.74
C ILE A 320 3.23 14.44 9.21
N LYS A 321 3.82 15.60 9.57
CA LYS A 321 3.84 16.10 10.95
C LYS A 321 2.42 16.31 11.49
N GLN A 322 1.52 16.83 10.68
CA GLN A 322 0.13 17.06 11.07
C GLN A 322 -0.63 15.75 11.32
N LEU A 323 -0.35 14.69 10.54
CA LEU A 323 -0.95 13.37 10.78
C LEU A 323 -0.59 12.80 12.15
N PHE A 324 0.61 13.07 12.66
CA PHE A 324 1.01 12.61 14.01
C PHE A 324 0.19 13.24 15.16
N SER A 325 -0.43 14.38 14.93
CA SER A 325 -1.28 15.07 15.90
C SER A 325 -2.77 15.00 15.58
N ASP A 326 -3.13 14.43 14.42
CA ASP A 326 -4.50 14.35 13.96
C ASP A 326 -5.36 13.48 14.90
N PRO A 327 -6.53 13.98 15.39
CA PRO A 327 -7.38 13.27 16.32
C PRO A 327 -7.95 11.97 15.74
N GLN A 328 -8.27 11.95 14.45
CA GLN A 328 -8.79 10.75 13.79
C GLN A 328 -7.72 9.66 13.68
N MET A 329 -6.47 10.05 13.40
CA MET A 329 -5.36 9.10 13.37
C MET A 329 -5.09 8.50 14.76
N LYS A 330 -5.22 9.29 15.82
CA LYS A 330 -5.10 8.82 17.21
C LYS A 330 -6.24 7.86 17.60
N GLU A 331 -7.47 8.25 17.33
CA GLU A 331 -8.66 7.45 17.66
C GLU A 331 -8.63 6.10 16.92
N ARG A 332 -8.25 6.12 15.66
CA ARG A 332 -8.15 4.91 14.85
C ARG A 332 -6.84 4.14 15.03
N ASN A 333 -6.00 4.52 16.00
CA ASN A 333 -4.73 3.84 16.29
C ASN A 333 -3.85 3.69 15.03
N MET A 334 -3.77 4.76 14.21
CA MET A 334 -3.01 4.75 12.94
C MET A 334 -1.56 5.20 13.11
N ILE A 335 -1.19 5.77 14.25
CA ILE A 335 0.19 6.04 14.66
C ILE A 335 0.47 5.21 15.88
N VAL A 336 1.18 4.10 15.70
CA VAL A 336 1.50 3.15 16.76
C VAL A 336 2.97 3.24 17.18
N GLN A 337 3.28 2.73 18.37
CA GLN A 337 4.65 2.67 18.86
C GLN A 337 5.25 1.29 18.60
N MET A 338 6.54 1.26 18.36
CA MET A 338 7.35 0.05 18.34
C MET A 338 8.56 0.26 19.24
N SER A 339 8.82 -0.69 20.14
CA SER A 339 9.98 -0.66 21.02
C SER A 339 11.13 -1.42 20.39
N GLU A 340 12.15 -0.71 19.91
CA GLU A 340 13.35 -1.29 19.32
C GLU A 340 14.48 -1.34 20.35
N PRO A 341 15.10 -2.51 20.54
CA PRO A 341 16.30 -2.62 21.40
C PRO A 341 17.38 -1.63 20.92
N GLN A 342 18.06 -0.97 21.88
CA GLN A 342 19.12 0.04 21.65
C GLN A 342 18.67 1.38 21.07
N ILE A 343 17.50 1.48 20.45
CA ILE A 343 16.95 2.72 19.87
C ILE A 343 15.97 3.37 20.83
N GLY A 344 15.12 2.58 21.47
CA GLY A 344 13.98 3.05 22.24
C GLY A 344 12.67 2.98 21.46
N ARG A 345 11.75 3.90 21.74
CA ARG A 345 10.42 3.93 21.10
C ARG A 345 10.45 4.71 19.80
N ILE A 346 10.00 4.10 18.73
CA ILE A 346 9.75 4.77 17.45
C ILE A 346 8.27 4.67 17.09
N LYS A 347 7.79 5.59 16.27
CA LYS A 347 6.41 5.59 15.77
C LYS A 347 6.38 5.08 14.33
N ILE A 348 5.44 4.21 14.04
CA ILE A 348 5.18 3.64 12.71
C ILE A 348 3.69 3.74 12.38
N ALA A 349 3.34 3.47 11.12
CA ALA A 349 1.95 3.39 10.71
C ALA A 349 1.26 2.17 11.37
N GLY A 350 0.02 2.35 11.83
CA GLY A 350 -0.83 1.28 12.34
C GLY A 350 -1.53 0.51 11.22
N ASN A 351 -2.11 -0.64 11.55
CA ASN A 351 -2.91 -1.42 10.61
C ASN A 351 -4.26 -0.72 10.35
N PRO A 352 -4.64 -0.41 9.10
CA PRO A 352 -5.92 0.20 8.79
C PRO A 352 -7.10 -0.77 8.91
N ILE A 353 -6.86 -2.08 8.93
CA ILE A 353 -7.89 -3.12 9.03
C ILE A 353 -8.30 -3.25 10.52
N LYS A 354 -9.50 -2.77 10.84
CA LYS A 354 -10.06 -2.84 12.19
C LYS A 354 -11.18 -3.89 12.21
N ILE A 355 -11.00 -4.94 12.99
CA ILE A 355 -11.96 -6.05 13.10
C ILE A 355 -12.52 -6.05 14.51
N SER A 356 -13.85 -6.06 14.64
CA SER A 356 -14.52 -6.12 15.95
C SER A 356 -14.12 -7.39 16.72
N GLY A 357 -13.87 -7.28 18.02
CA GLY A 357 -13.41 -8.40 18.84
C GLY A 357 -11.91 -8.71 18.74
N ILE A 358 -11.20 -8.21 17.72
CA ILE A 358 -9.76 -8.44 17.55
C ILE A 358 -8.95 -7.28 18.12
N SER A 359 -7.94 -7.59 18.90
CA SER A 359 -7.04 -6.59 19.49
C SER A 359 -6.19 -5.90 18.43
N ASP A 360 -6.16 -4.57 18.47
CA ASP A 360 -5.24 -3.73 17.68
C ASP A 360 -4.24 -3.04 18.65
N PRO A 361 -3.09 -3.67 18.93
CA PRO A 361 -2.19 -3.17 19.96
C PRO A 361 -1.53 -1.84 19.58
N LYS A 362 -1.52 -0.88 20.53
CA LYS A 362 -0.81 0.40 20.37
C LYS A 362 0.71 0.24 20.34
N ASN A 363 1.23 -0.86 20.90
CA ASN A 363 2.65 -1.21 20.89
C ASN A 363 2.86 -2.43 20.00
N ARG A 364 3.68 -2.28 18.98
CA ARG A 364 4.08 -3.35 18.07
C ARG A 364 5.35 -4.02 18.57
N LYS A 365 5.53 -5.30 18.22
CA LYS A 365 6.80 -6.01 18.45
C LYS A 365 7.91 -5.35 17.64
N SER A 366 9.16 -5.49 18.08
CA SER A 366 10.31 -5.01 17.33
C SER A 366 10.49 -5.76 16.00
N SER A 367 11.28 -5.16 15.13
CA SER A 367 11.82 -5.86 13.96
C SER A 367 12.94 -6.82 14.39
N PRO A 368 13.19 -7.92 13.67
CA PRO A 368 14.24 -8.84 14.03
C PRO A 368 15.63 -8.30 13.60
N ARG A 369 16.66 -8.57 14.41
CA ARG A 369 18.04 -8.51 13.95
C ARG A 369 18.27 -9.66 12.96
N LEU A 370 19.24 -9.50 12.07
CA LEU A 370 19.64 -10.57 11.15
C LEU A 370 19.94 -11.85 11.93
N ASN A 371 19.32 -12.95 11.52
CA ASN A 371 19.51 -14.29 12.12
C ASN A 371 19.08 -14.41 13.61
N GLN A 372 18.33 -13.47 14.14
CA GLN A 372 17.99 -13.41 15.57
C GLN A 372 17.31 -14.68 16.08
N ASN A 373 16.51 -15.32 15.27
CA ASN A 373 15.63 -16.41 15.71
C ASN A 373 16.15 -17.81 15.31
N ARG A 374 17.37 -17.92 14.74
CA ARG A 374 17.91 -19.20 14.22
C ARG A 374 17.87 -20.33 15.27
N LYS A 375 18.41 -20.11 16.46
CA LYS A 375 18.47 -21.15 17.52
C LYS A 375 17.06 -21.61 17.92
N LYS A 376 16.13 -20.68 18.10
CA LYS A 376 14.72 -20.98 18.40
C LYS A 376 14.08 -21.83 17.30
N ILE A 377 14.22 -21.39 16.06
CA ILE A 377 13.61 -22.04 14.88
C ILE A 377 14.19 -23.45 14.69
N LEU A 378 15.52 -23.62 14.78
CA LEU A 378 16.14 -24.94 14.65
C LEU A 378 15.67 -25.91 15.73
N LYS A 379 15.52 -25.43 16.97
CA LYS A 379 14.98 -26.25 18.07
C LYS A 379 13.53 -26.68 17.80
N GLU A 380 12.68 -25.78 17.32
CA GLU A 380 11.29 -26.08 16.96
C GLU A 380 11.19 -27.09 15.80
N LEU A 381 12.13 -27.04 14.86
CA LEU A 381 12.24 -27.97 13.73
C LEU A 381 12.91 -29.30 14.12
N LYS A 382 13.35 -29.46 15.37
CA LYS A 382 14.10 -30.63 15.89
C LYS A 382 15.39 -30.92 15.10
N LEU A 383 16.12 -29.84 14.76
CA LEU A 383 17.39 -29.89 14.06
C LEU A 383 18.60 -29.65 15.00
N ILE A 384 18.33 -29.24 16.23
CA ILE A 384 19.27 -29.13 17.36
C ILE A 384 18.54 -29.47 18.65
#